data_a709e062e7cebf717153602bc08126c4
#
_entry.id   a709e062e7cebf717153602bc08126c4
#
_cell.length_a   1.000
_cell.length_b   1.000
_cell.length_c   1.000
_cell.angle_alpha   90.00
_cell.angle_beta   90.00
_cell.angle_gamma   90.00
#
_symmetry.space_group_name_H-M   'P 1'
#
loop_
_entity.id
_entity.type
_entity.pdbx_description
1 polymer ?
#
loop_
_entity_poly.entity_id
_entity_poly.type
_entity_poly.pdbx_seq_one_letter_code
_entity_poly.pdbx_strand_id
1 'polypeptide(L)'
;APTEISRDNLIKEGKDPETIYITGNTAIDALKTTVREDYQNKYLDWASDSRLIMITAHRRENLGEPMQNMFRAIRRVMDEYPNIKAIYPIHMNPAVRRKADEELAGCDRIKIIEPLEVLDFHNFLNKSYLILTDSGGIQEEAPALGKPVLVMRDTTERPEGIAAGTLRLVGTKEETIYQNFSELLNNKEAYGKM
;
A
#
# COMPACT_ATOMS: atom_id res chain seq x y z
N ALA A 1 0.52 -23.11 -3.84
CA ALA A 1 0.10 -22.16 -2.81
C ALA A 1 1.26 -21.23 -2.46
N PRO A 2 1.03 -19.95 -2.13
CA PRO A 2 2.11 -19.03 -1.76
C PRO A 2 2.71 -19.33 -0.39
N THR A 3 1.92 -19.80 0.57
CA THR A 3 2.33 -20.05 1.96
C THR A 3 1.76 -21.35 2.50
N GLU A 4 2.25 -21.77 3.67
CA GLU A 4 1.69 -22.92 4.39
C GLU A 4 0.24 -22.70 4.79
N ILE A 5 -0.10 -21.49 5.25
CA ILE A 5 -1.48 -21.14 5.62
C ILE A 5 -2.41 -21.27 4.40
N SER A 6 -1.97 -20.83 3.24
CA SER A 6 -2.73 -20.95 1.99
C SER A 6 -2.90 -22.43 1.58
N ARG A 7 -1.85 -23.28 1.75
CA ARG A 7 -1.95 -24.72 1.56
C ARG A 7 -2.99 -25.33 2.50
N ASP A 8 -2.92 -25.01 3.79
CA ASP A 8 -3.79 -25.58 4.81
C ASP A 8 -5.26 -25.19 4.59
N ASN A 9 -5.51 -24.00 4.07
CA ASN A 9 -6.85 -23.58 3.66
C ASN A 9 -7.38 -24.45 2.50
N LEU A 10 -6.54 -24.72 1.48
CA LEU A 10 -6.92 -25.59 0.38
C LEU A 10 -7.21 -27.03 0.86
N ILE A 11 -6.43 -27.55 1.81
CA ILE A 11 -6.69 -28.87 2.42
C ILE A 11 -8.04 -28.87 3.16
N LYS A 12 -8.35 -27.82 3.93
CA LYS A 12 -9.66 -27.67 4.58
C LYS A 12 -10.82 -27.61 3.60
N GLU A 13 -10.58 -27.08 2.38
CA GLU A 13 -11.54 -27.07 1.29
C GLU A 13 -11.64 -28.43 0.55
N GLY A 14 -10.94 -29.47 1.02
CA GLY A 14 -11.00 -30.81 0.47
C GLY A 14 -10.08 -31.04 -0.75
N LYS A 15 -9.10 -30.17 -0.99
CA LYS A 15 -8.08 -30.42 -2.02
C LYS A 15 -7.08 -31.46 -1.55
N ASP A 16 -6.65 -32.32 -2.47
CA ASP A 16 -5.68 -33.37 -2.18
C ASP A 16 -4.31 -32.74 -1.82
N PRO A 17 -3.79 -33.00 -0.61
CA PRO A 17 -2.51 -32.47 -0.15
C PRO A 17 -1.33 -32.75 -1.09
N GLU A 18 -1.33 -33.93 -1.76
CA GLU A 18 -0.25 -34.32 -2.66
C GLU A 18 -0.19 -33.48 -3.96
N THR A 19 -1.27 -32.76 -4.27
CA THR A 19 -1.34 -31.86 -5.43
C THR A 19 -0.98 -30.42 -5.12
N ILE A 20 -0.70 -30.10 -3.84
CA ILE A 20 -0.49 -28.71 -3.40
C ILE A 20 1.00 -28.49 -3.10
N TYR A 21 1.63 -27.65 -3.92
CA TYR A 21 3.02 -27.24 -3.73
C TYR A 21 3.09 -25.81 -3.19
N ILE A 22 3.98 -25.57 -2.24
CA ILE A 22 4.29 -24.22 -1.74
C ILE A 22 5.41 -23.66 -2.61
N THR A 23 5.08 -22.67 -3.43
CA THR A 23 6.00 -22.10 -4.43
C THR A 23 6.36 -20.64 -4.17
N GLY A 24 5.79 -20.04 -3.13
CA GLY A 24 5.84 -18.59 -2.94
C GLY A 24 4.92 -17.85 -3.93
N ASN A 25 5.12 -16.55 -4.06
CA ASN A 25 4.39 -15.69 -4.98
C ASN A 25 5.31 -15.21 -6.11
N THR A 26 4.97 -15.54 -7.35
CA THR A 26 5.74 -15.15 -8.54
C THR A 26 5.81 -13.64 -8.77
N ALA A 27 4.86 -12.87 -8.22
CA ALA A 27 4.91 -11.41 -8.26
C ALA A 27 6.15 -10.86 -7.50
N ILE A 28 6.56 -11.54 -6.40
CA ILE A 28 7.77 -11.18 -5.67
C ILE A 28 9.03 -11.47 -6.50
N ASP A 29 9.06 -12.58 -7.23
CA ASP A 29 10.18 -12.89 -8.13
C ASP A 29 10.31 -11.87 -9.26
N ALA A 30 9.20 -11.35 -9.77
CA ALA A 30 9.21 -10.31 -10.78
C ALA A 30 9.90 -9.02 -10.33
N LEU A 31 9.88 -8.70 -9.02
CA LEU A 31 10.56 -7.51 -8.47
C LEU A 31 12.07 -7.51 -8.79
N LYS A 32 12.71 -8.69 -8.85
CA LYS A 32 14.14 -8.83 -9.18
C LYS A 32 14.49 -8.34 -10.58
N THR A 33 13.52 -8.31 -11.50
CA THR A 33 13.70 -7.90 -12.89
C THR A 33 13.09 -6.55 -13.21
N THR A 34 12.09 -6.13 -12.46
CA THR A 34 11.36 -4.88 -12.70
C THR A 34 11.90 -3.69 -11.92
N VAL A 35 12.44 -3.92 -10.71
CA VAL A 35 13.07 -2.88 -9.92
C VAL A 35 14.47 -2.58 -10.45
N ARG A 36 14.76 -1.30 -10.68
CA ARG A 36 16.03 -0.84 -11.25
C ARG A 36 16.61 0.31 -10.42
N GLU A 37 17.91 0.28 -10.17
CA GLU A 37 18.59 1.35 -9.43
C GLU A 37 18.61 2.67 -10.20
N ASP A 38 18.79 2.60 -11.52
CA ASP A 38 18.86 3.73 -12.45
C ASP A 38 17.49 4.21 -12.95
N TYR A 39 16.39 3.72 -12.38
CA TYR A 39 15.05 4.11 -12.79
C TYR A 39 14.77 5.58 -12.50
N GLN A 40 14.34 6.31 -13.52
CA GLN A 40 14.00 7.73 -13.48
C GLN A 40 12.55 7.96 -13.89
N ASN A 41 11.87 8.86 -13.19
CA ASN A 41 10.51 9.27 -13.53
C ASN A 41 10.22 10.65 -12.94
N LYS A 42 9.62 11.52 -13.75
CA LYS A 42 9.29 12.90 -13.36
C LYS A 42 8.55 13.06 -12.03
N TYR A 43 7.74 12.08 -11.65
CA TYR A 43 7.00 12.11 -10.38
C TYR A 43 7.90 11.75 -9.20
N LEU A 44 8.85 10.83 -9.39
CA LEU A 44 9.85 10.50 -8.38
C LEU A 44 10.85 11.65 -8.21
N ASP A 45 11.23 12.32 -9.30
CA ASP A 45 12.08 13.52 -9.26
C ASP A 45 11.39 14.65 -8.49
N TRP A 46 10.07 14.84 -8.74
CA TRP A 46 9.26 15.79 -7.98
C TRP A 46 9.21 15.50 -6.48
N ALA A 47 9.26 14.23 -6.08
CA ALA A 47 9.19 13.80 -4.68
C ALA A 47 10.58 13.66 -4.00
N SER A 48 11.69 13.87 -4.73
CA SER A 48 13.05 13.53 -4.30
C SER A 48 13.55 14.27 -3.05
N ASP A 49 12.97 15.42 -2.73
CA ASP A 49 13.27 16.25 -1.55
C ASP A 49 12.46 15.88 -0.29
N SER A 50 11.62 14.85 -0.37
CA SER A 50 10.63 14.51 0.64
C SER A 50 10.56 13.00 0.87
N ARG A 51 9.97 12.58 1.99
CA ARG A 51 9.60 11.17 2.18
C ARG A 51 8.39 10.86 1.30
N LEU A 52 8.57 9.97 0.33
CA LEU A 52 7.52 9.58 -0.60
C LEU A 52 6.52 8.61 0.06
N ILE A 53 5.25 8.97 -0.01
CA ILE A 53 4.12 8.12 0.39
C ILE A 53 3.43 7.60 -0.86
N MET A 54 3.31 6.27 -0.98
CA MET A 54 2.54 5.66 -2.06
C MET A 54 1.14 5.33 -1.56
N ILE A 55 0.12 5.74 -2.32
CA ILE A 55 -1.29 5.50 -1.98
C ILE A 55 -1.91 4.61 -3.04
N THR A 56 -2.62 3.58 -2.62
CA THR A 56 -3.50 2.81 -3.50
C THR A 56 -4.79 2.47 -2.75
N ALA A 57 -5.93 2.89 -3.29
CA ALA A 57 -7.24 2.62 -2.72
C ALA A 57 -8.26 2.49 -3.85
N HIS A 58 -8.89 1.32 -3.97
CA HIS A 58 -9.82 1.05 -5.07
C HIS A 58 -10.80 -0.09 -4.80
N ARG A 59 -10.75 -0.73 -3.63
CA ARG A 59 -11.62 -1.87 -3.34
C ARG A 59 -13.09 -1.46 -3.29
N ARG A 60 -13.95 -2.31 -3.85
CA ARG A 60 -15.41 -2.07 -3.91
C ARG A 60 -16.04 -1.99 -2.53
N GLU A 61 -15.55 -2.81 -1.60
CA GLU A 61 -16.00 -2.84 -0.21
C GLU A 61 -15.74 -1.54 0.55
N ASN A 62 -14.76 -0.76 0.09
CA ASN A 62 -14.38 0.52 0.69
C ASN A 62 -15.08 1.73 0.06
N LEU A 63 -15.87 1.55 -1.00
CA LEU A 63 -16.59 2.67 -1.62
C LEU A 63 -17.57 3.33 -0.62
N GLY A 64 -17.70 4.65 -0.71
CA GLY A 64 -18.54 5.43 0.19
C GLY A 64 -17.80 5.98 1.39
N GLU A 65 -18.37 5.85 2.58
CA GLU A 65 -17.83 6.39 3.83
C GLU A 65 -16.42 5.85 4.19
N PRO A 66 -16.13 4.54 4.07
CA PRO A 66 -14.78 4.04 4.36
C PRO A 66 -13.70 4.73 3.54
N MET A 67 -13.91 4.89 2.24
CA MET A 67 -12.94 5.56 1.36
C MET A 67 -12.81 7.06 1.68
N GLN A 68 -13.91 7.69 2.05
CA GLN A 68 -13.91 9.08 2.50
C GLN A 68 -13.05 9.25 3.75
N ASN A 69 -13.22 8.37 4.75
CA ASN A 69 -12.42 8.37 5.98
C ASN A 69 -10.93 8.15 5.70
N MET A 70 -10.58 7.24 4.78
CA MET A 70 -9.20 7.02 4.34
C MET A 70 -8.59 8.31 3.77
N PHE A 71 -9.27 8.95 2.85
CA PHE A 71 -8.74 10.17 2.21
C PHE A 71 -8.68 11.35 3.17
N ARG A 72 -9.64 11.49 4.09
CA ARG A 72 -9.59 12.51 5.14
C ARG A 72 -8.40 12.30 6.08
N ALA A 73 -8.15 11.07 6.51
CA ALA A 73 -6.98 10.76 7.32
C ALA A 73 -5.67 11.11 6.59
N ILE A 74 -5.57 10.71 5.31
CA ILE A 74 -4.42 11.04 4.46
C ILE A 74 -4.27 12.56 4.35
N ARG A 75 -5.34 13.29 4.02
CA ARG A 75 -5.32 14.75 3.87
C ARG A 75 -4.87 15.43 5.15
N ARG A 76 -5.39 15.03 6.30
CA ARG A 76 -5.01 15.55 7.61
C ARG A 76 -3.52 15.38 7.87
N VAL A 77 -2.96 14.19 7.63
CA VAL A 77 -1.52 13.96 7.78
C VAL A 77 -0.72 14.80 6.79
N MET A 78 -1.16 14.91 5.54
CA MET A 78 -0.48 15.75 4.56
C MET A 78 -0.47 17.22 4.97
N ASP A 79 -1.52 17.72 5.59
CA ASP A 79 -1.59 19.11 6.06
C ASP A 79 -0.65 19.37 7.25
N GLU A 80 -0.48 18.39 8.14
CA GLU A 80 0.37 18.50 9.33
C GLU A 80 1.87 18.28 9.05
N TYR A 81 2.23 17.44 8.06
CA TYR A 81 3.62 17.04 7.80
C TYR A 81 4.13 17.62 6.47
N PRO A 82 4.84 18.76 6.47
CA PRO A 82 5.28 19.41 5.24
C PRO A 82 6.42 18.66 4.50
N ASN A 83 7.10 17.74 5.17
CA ASN A 83 8.26 16.99 4.65
C ASN A 83 7.89 15.65 4.00
N ILE A 84 6.63 15.45 3.67
CA ILE A 84 6.15 14.29 2.91
C ILE A 84 5.48 14.73 1.62
N LYS A 85 5.59 13.90 0.61
CA LYS A 85 4.84 13.99 -0.65
C LYS A 85 4.19 12.66 -0.95
N ALA A 86 3.01 12.70 -1.54
CA ALA A 86 2.26 11.49 -1.88
C ALA A 86 2.04 11.37 -3.38
N ILE A 87 2.13 10.13 -3.87
CA ILE A 87 1.75 9.77 -5.23
C ILE A 87 0.63 8.73 -5.15
N TYR A 88 -0.45 9.01 -5.85
CA TYR A 88 -1.62 8.16 -5.92
C TYR A 88 -1.93 7.78 -7.38
N PRO A 89 -1.43 6.63 -7.88
CA PRO A 89 -1.91 6.07 -9.13
C PRO A 89 -3.36 5.63 -8.96
N ILE A 90 -4.28 6.47 -9.46
CA ILE A 90 -5.69 6.31 -9.15
C ILE A 90 -6.37 5.31 -10.09
N HIS A 91 -7.21 4.46 -9.52
CA HIS A 91 -8.01 3.52 -10.30
C HIS A 91 -9.03 4.23 -11.22
N MET A 92 -9.33 3.63 -12.37
CA MET A 92 -10.23 4.20 -13.38
C MET A 92 -11.69 4.33 -12.94
N ASN A 93 -12.09 3.72 -11.83
CA ASN A 93 -13.46 3.76 -11.33
C ASN A 93 -13.87 5.22 -11.00
N PRO A 94 -14.94 5.75 -11.65
CA PRO A 94 -15.39 7.12 -11.43
C PRO A 94 -15.79 7.44 -9.98
N ALA A 95 -16.26 6.45 -9.22
CA ALA A 95 -16.62 6.66 -7.82
C ALA A 95 -15.38 6.92 -6.94
N VAL A 96 -14.26 6.22 -7.23
CA VAL A 96 -12.98 6.46 -6.57
C VAL A 96 -12.44 7.83 -6.92
N ARG A 97 -12.46 8.19 -8.21
CA ARG A 97 -11.97 9.50 -8.71
C ARG A 97 -12.72 10.67 -8.09
N ARG A 98 -14.07 10.61 -8.08
CA ARG A 98 -14.87 11.66 -7.43
C ARG A 98 -14.51 11.83 -5.96
N LYS A 99 -14.37 10.71 -5.23
CA LYS A 99 -14.08 10.77 -3.81
C LYS A 99 -12.67 11.31 -3.52
N ALA A 100 -11.70 10.97 -4.37
CA ALA A 100 -10.35 11.53 -4.30
C ALA A 100 -10.34 13.03 -4.61
N ASP A 101 -11.08 13.46 -5.63
CA ASP A 101 -11.21 14.88 -5.96
C ASP A 101 -11.88 15.68 -4.83
N GLU A 102 -12.91 15.11 -4.18
CA GLU A 102 -13.60 15.76 -3.06
C GLU A 102 -12.69 15.97 -1.84
N GLU A 103 -11.88 14.99 -1.48
CA GLU A 103 -11.16 14.99 -0.20
C GLU A 103 -9.66 15.36 -0.34
N LEU A 104 -9.04 15.14 -1.50
CA LEU A 104 -7.59 15.36 -1.69
C LEU A 104 -7.27 16.59 -2.55
N ALA A 105 -8.25 17.20 -3.19
CA ALA A 105 -8.01 18.40 -4.02
C ALA A 105 -7.40 19.55 -3.22
N GLY A 106 -6.58 20.36 -3.91
CA GLY A 106 -5.94 21.54 -3.32
C GLY A 106 -4.76 21.24 -2.39
N CYS A 107 -4.27 20.00 -2.34
CA CYS A 107 -3.00 19.67 -1.70
C CYS A 107 -1.89 19.50 -2.74
N ASP A 108 -1.04 20.51 -2.92
CA ASP A 108 0.04 20.49 -3.93
C ASP A 108 1.08 19.38 -3.70
N ARG A 109 1.10 18.82 -2.51
CA ARG A 109 1.98 17.71 -2.12
C ARG A 109 1.38 16.33 -2.36
N ILE A 110 0.19 16.23 -2.97
CA ILE A 110 -0.40 15.00 -3.47
C ILE A 110 -0.46 15.06 -4.99
N LYS A 111 0.17 14.10 -5.66
CA LYS A 111 0.02 13.88 -7.11
C LYS A 111 -0.90 12.69 -7.35
N ILE A 112 -2.12 12.98 -7.81
CA ILE A 112 -3.02 11.97 -8.37
C ILE A 112 -2.63 11.79 -9.83
N ILE A 113 -2.27 10.56 -10.21
CA ILE A 113 -1.79 10.23 -11.55
C ILE A 113 -2.60 9.07 -12.14
N GLU A 114 -2.48 8.87 -13.43
CA GLU A 114 -3.09 7.71 -14.09
C GLU A 114 -2.44 6.40 -13.59
N PRO A 115 -3.15 5.26 -13.72
CA PRO A 115 -2.60 3.96 -13.32
C PRO A 115 -1.23 3.72 -13.96
N LEU A 116 -0.33 3.13 -13.19
CA LEU A 116 1.01 2.80 -13.64
C LEU A 116 1.07 1.37 -14.20
N GLU A 117 1.88 1.17 -15.22
CA GLU A 117 2.30 -0.16 -15.65
C GLU A 117 3.16 -0.82 -14.56
N VAL A 118 3.24 -2.15 -14.56
CA VAL A 118 3.87 -2.94 -13.50
C VAL A 118 5.32 -2.55 -13.23
N LEU A 119 6.09 -2.26 -14.28
CA LEU A 119 7.48 -1.87 -14.15
C LEU A 119 7.62 -0.54 -13.41
N ASP A 120 6.82 0.46 -13.80
CA ASP A 120 6.79 1.77 -13.13
C ASP A 120 6.32 1.61 -11.69
N PHE A 121 5.23 0.87 -11.48
CA PHE A 121 4.63 0.66 -10.18
C PHE A 121 5.62 0.06 -9.16
N HIS A 122 6.38 -0.98 -9.54
CA HIS A 122 7.38 -1.59 -8.67
C HIS A 122 8.52 -0.64 -8.31
N ASN A 123 8.95 0.21 -9.24
CA ASN A 123 9.96 1.22 -8.95
C ASN A 123 9.44 2.32 -8.04
N PHE A 124 8.17 2.72 -8.18
CA PHE A 124 7.52 3.66 -7.24
C PHE A 124 7.40 3.05 -5.84
N LEU A 125 7.00 1.79 -5.72
CA LEU A 125 7.01 1.09 -4.43
C LEU A 125 8.41 1.09 -3.82
N ASN A 126 9.43 0.73 -4.61
CA ASN A 126 10.81 0.65 -4.13
C ASN A 126 11.37 2.01 -3.65
N LYS A 127 10.96 3.11 -4.27
CA LYS A 127 11.38 4.46 -3.87
C LYS A 127 10.53 5.05 -2.74
N SER A 128 9.43 4.39 -2.36
CA SER A 128 8.55 4.88 -1.30
C SER A 128 9.15 4.71 0.09
N TYR A 129 8.82 5.66 0.97
CA TYR A 129 9.09 5.58 2.40
C TYR A 129 8.04 4.70 3.09
N LEU A 130 6.76 4.91 2.81
CA LEU A 130 5.63 4.23 3.42
C LEU A 130 4.53 4.04 2.38
N ILE A 131 3.78 2.95 2.51
CA ILE A 131 2.70 2.61 1.58
C ILE A 131 1.39 2.51 2.35
N LEU A 132 0.35 3.20 1.85
CA LEU A 132 -1.04 3.08 2.30
C LEU A 132 -1.83 2.35 1.21
N THR A 133 -2.41 1.20 1.54
CA THR A 133 -3.06 0.36 0.52
C THR A 133 -4.30 -0.37 1.05
N ASP A 134 -5.24 -0.63 0.14
CA ASP A 134 -6.30 -1.62 0.34
C ASP A 134 -6.12 -2.87 -0.55
N SER A 135 -5.04 -2.93 -1.34
CA SER A 135 -4.75 -4.02 -2.27
C SER A 135 -4.10 -5.23 -1.59
N GLY A 136 -4.53 -6.46 -1.97
CA GLY A 136 -3.94 -7.69 -1.47
C GLY A 136 -2.53 -7.96 -1.99
N GLY A 137 -2.25 -7.72 -3.28
CA GLY A 137 -0.94 -7.96 -3.90
C GLY A 137 0.16 -7.09 -3.30
N ILE A 138 -0.13 -5.82 -3.06
CA ILE A 138 0.84 -4.87 -2.50
C ILE A 138 1.28 -5.25 -1.08
N GLN A 139 0.43 -5.96 -0.35
CA GLN A 139 0.75 -6.50 0.98
C GLN A 139 1.85 -7.59 0.93
N GLU A 140 2.18 -8.09 -0.25
CA GLU A 140 3.28 -9.04 -0.46
C GLU A 140 4.48 -8.36 -1.15
N GLU A 141 4.21 -7.54 -2.17
CA GLU A 141 5.24 -6.86 -2.97
C GLU A 141 6.01 -5.81 -2.17
N ALA A 142 5.32 -4.98 -1.41
CA ALA A 142 5.95 -3.89 -0.67
C ALA A 142 6.85 -4.36 0.48
N PRO A 143 6.47 -5.33 1.33
CA PRO A 143 7.36 -5.91 2.31
C PRO A 143 8.58 -6.61 1.69
N ALA A 144 8.43 -7.24 0.52
CA ALA A 144 9.56 -7.84 -0.19
C ALA A 144 10.60 -6.81 -0.65
N LEU A 145 10.21 -5.54 -0.75
CA LEU A 145 11.09 -4.39 -0.99
C LEU A 145 11.54 -3.69 0.32
N GLY A 146 11.24 -4.25 1.48
CA GLY A 146 11.54 -3.65 2.78
C GLY A 146 10.76 -2.37 3.07
N LYS A 147 9.51 -2.27 2.57
CA LYS A 147 8.67 -1.09 2.74
C LYS A 147 7.53 -1.37 3.72
N PRO A 148 7.42 -0.57 4.80
CA PRO A 148 6.29 -0.65 5.72
C PRO A 148 4.97 -0.37 5.01
N VAL A 149 3.91 -1.09 5.42
CA VAL A 149 2.60 -0.99 4.80
C VAL A 149 1.51 -0.78 5.85
N LEU A 150 0.73 0.28 5.67
CA LEU A 150 -0.54 0.46 6.36
C LEU A 150 -1.68 -0.07 5.49
N VAL A 151 -2.31 -1.13 5.95
CA VAL A 151 -3.41 -1.79 5.25
C VAL A 151 -4.73 -1.17 5.69
N MET A 152 -5.34 -0.37 4.81
CA MET A 152 -6.60 0.36 5.06
C MET A 152 -7.81 -0.55 4.82
N ARG A 153 -7.92 -1.60 5.63
CA ARG A 153 -8.99 -2.61 5.61
C ARG A 153 -9.27 -3.09 7.02
N ASP A 154 -10.47 -3.64 7.23
CA ASP A 154 -10.85 -4.26 8.50
C ASP A 154 -10.35 -5.70 8.61
N THR A 155 -10.08 -6.35 7.48
CA THR A 155 -9.53 -7.71 7.40
C THR A 155 -8.44 -7.81 6.33
N THR A 156 -7.57 -8.81 6.44
CA THR A 156 -6.57 -9.12 5.40
C THR A 156 -6.48 -10.61 5.12
N GLU A 157 -6.19 -10.95 3.88
CA GLU A 157 -5.87 -12.31 3.43
C GLU A 157 -4.37 -12.63 3.61
N ARG A 158 -3.60 -11.76 4.24
CA ARG A 158 -2.15 -11.87 4.44
C ARG A 158 -1.79 -11.79 5.93
N PRO A 159 -2.31 -12.71 6.77
CA PRO A 159 -2.04 -12.69 8.21
C PRO A 159 -0.55 -12.87 8.52
N GLU A 160 0.21 -13.52 7.63
CA GLU A 160 1.66 -13.72 7.78
C GLU A 160 2.41 -12.39 7.84
N GLY A 161 2.03 -11.42 7.02
CA GLY A 161 2.66 -10.09 7.02
C GLY A 161 2.38 -9.32 8.30
N ILE A 162 1.18 -9.49 8.89
CA ILE A 162 0.86 -8.93 10.21
C ILE A 162 1.72 -9.59 11.30
N ALA A 163 1.79 -10.93 11.29
CA ALA A 163 2.59 -11.69 12.26
C ALA A 163 4.09 -11.38 12.17
N ALA A 164 4.59 -11.13 10.95
CA ALA A 164 5.97 -10.72 10.70
C ALA A 164 6.25 -9.25 11.07
N GLY A 165 5.21 -8.45 11.33
CA GLY A 165 5.33 -7.03 11.66
C GLY A 165 5.55 -6.10 10.45
N THR A 166 5.57 -6.62 9.22
CA THR A 166 5.78 -5.83 7.99
C THR A 166 4.53 -5.15 7.47
N LEU A 167 3.37 -5.57 7.96
CA LEU A 167 2.07 -4.99 7.66
C LEU A 167 1.39 -4.56 8.96
N ARG A 168 0.69 -3.44 8.91
CA ARG A 168 -0.19 -3.01 9.99
C ARG A 168 -1.60 -2.81 9.47
N LEU A 169 -2.55 -3.59 9.98
CA LEU A 169 -3.97 -3.47 9.65
C LEU A 169 -4.55 -2.29 10.45
N VAL A 170 -4.95 -1.23 9.73
CA VAL A 170 -5.39 0.03 10.35
C VAL A 170 -6.89 0.30 10.22
N GLY A 171 -7.62 -0.64 9.59
CA GLY A 171 -9.06 -0.46 9.37
C GLY A 171 -9.39 0.66 8.40
N THR A 172 -10.63 1.12 8.47
CA THR A 172 -11.17 2.13 7.56
C THR A 172 -11.64 3.40 8.29
N LYS A 173 -11.34 3.53 9.58
CA LYS A 173 -11.70 4.70 10.39
C LYS A 173 -10.63 5.78 10.28
N GLU A 174 -11.05 7.01 10.04
CA GLU A 174 -10.17 8.17 9.88
C GLU A 174 -9.14 8.29 11.01
N GLU A 175 -9.58 8.26 12.26
CA GLU A 175 -8.69 8.47 13.41
C GLU A 175 -7.64 7.36 13.54
N THR A 176 -8.01 6.10 13.31
CA THR A 176 -7.07 4.98 13.39
C THR A 176 -6.00 5.06 12.31
N ILE A 177 -6.39 5.39 11.07
CA ILE A 177 -5.46 5.58 9.96
C ILE A 177 -4.52 6.76 10.27
N TYR A 178 -5.07 7.89 10.69
CA TYR A 178 -4.30 9.08 11.06
C TYR A 178 -3.25 8.78 12.13
N GLN A 179 -3.64 8.12 13.23
CA GLN A 179 -2.73 7.81 14.34
C GLN A 179 -1.58 6.91 13.90
N ASN A 180 -1.87 5.83 13.17
CA ASN A 180 -0.85 4.90 12.70
C ASN A 180 0.09 5.54 11.66
N PHE A 181 -0.45 6.34 10.76
CA PHE A 181 0.34 7.06 9.76
C PHE A 181 1.27 8.08 10.44
N SER A 182 0.75 8.90 11.34
CA SER A 182 1.52 9.88 12.10
C SER A 182 2.58 9.23 12.98
N GLU A 183 2.27 8.08 13.60
CA GLU A 183 3.24 7.32 14.40
C GLU A 183 4.45 6.92 13.55
N LEU A 184 4.24 6.31 12.37
CA LEU A 184 5.34 5.87 11.50
C LEU A 184 6.16 7.03 10.91
N LEU A 185 5.59 8.23 10.84
CA LEU A 185 6.33 9.42 10.44
C LEU A 185 7.23 9.98 11.55
N ASN A 186 6.83 9.85 12.82
CA ASN A 186 7.48 10.46 13.97
C ASN A 186 8.34 9.49 14.77
N ASN A 187 7.99 8.22 14.81
CA ASN A 187 8.64 7.21 15.63
C ASN A 187 9.51 6.30 14.78
N LYS A 188 10.83 6.60 14.76
CA LYS A 188 11.82 5.81 14.00
C LYS A 188 11.92 4.34 14.47
N GLU A 189 11.68 4.10 15.76
CA GLU A 189 11.70 2.74 16.30
C GLU A 189 10.49 1.94 15.80
N ALA A 190 9.30 2.53 15.84
CA ALA A 190 8.10 1.90 15.29
C ALA A 190 8.23 1.62 13.79
N TYR A 191 8.80 2.59 13.05
CA TYR A 191 9.08 2.41 11.62
C TYR A 191 10.10 1.29 11.35
N GLY A 192 11.19 1.25 12.10
CA GLY A 192 12.26 0.27 11.91
C GLY A 192 11.90 -1.17 12.33
N LYS A 193 10.77 -1.35 13.03
CA LYS A 193 10.22 -2.68 13.37
C LYS A 193 9.35 -3.26 12.26
N MET A 194 9.05 -2.50 11.25
CA MET A 194 8.27 -2.88 10.07
C MET A 194 9.18 -3.08 8.86
#